data_fad6b0880879a49abab32dd7334c86e8
#
_entry.id   fad6b0880879a49abab32dd7334c86e8
#
_cell.length_a   1.000
_cell.length_b   1.000
_cell.length_c   1.000
_cell.angle_alpha   90.00
_cell.angle_beta   90.00
_cell.angle_gamma   90.00
#
_symmetry.space_group_name_H-M   'P 1'
#
loop_
_entity.id
_entity.type
_entity.pdbx_description
1 polymer ?
#
loop_
_entity_poly.entity_id
_entity_poly.type
_entity_poly.pdbx_seq_one_letter_code
_entity_poly.pdbx_strand_id
1 'polypeptide(L)'
;MGRRALDGPSVILEHSLTFFTIVNNLRLKLDRAAISLEDLAAKGPMKPEELRGFKDYDEYVKNEDITTINGLKKMPPRVGVREVPEETHYRTGWLLSEEMTKMMLDEAMKAKLLIHKSKVDQKVCLTKQMMMDEFDIIRGLIMMAYPAYYGLGEWEPIKVILENREEFDEKMDLTDDLPADKSSVWVCGKELQAEKFFYDYFGKNEKSKYVVKVQKRGSGAPQREPMIDE
;
A
#
# COMPACT_ATOMS: atom_id res chain seq x y z
N MET A 1 24.66 27.16 -38.34
CA MET A 1 23.85 27.03 -37.14
C MET A 1 22.81 25.95 -37.39
N GLY A 2 23.15 24.70 -37.10
CA GLY A 2 22.26 23.53 -37.27
C GLY A 2 21.29 23.44 -36.12
N ARG A 3 20.00 23.54 -36.42
CA ARG A 3 18.94 23.13 -35.48
C ARG A 3 19.03 21.59 -35.38
N ARG A 4 19.46 21.07 -34.24
CA ARG A 4 19.22 19.69 -33.90
C ARG A 4 17.70 19.57 -33.73
N ALA A 5 17.07 18.86 -34.65
CA ALA A 5 15.78 18.32 -34.43
C ALA A 5 15.92 17.39 -33.20
N LEU A 6 15.24 17.71 -32.13
CA LEU A 6 15.02 16.78 -31.03
C LEU A 6 14.11 15.71 -31.63
N ASP A 7 14.70 14.63 -32.09
CA ASP A 7 13.97 13.40 -32.36
C ASP A 7 13.25 13.05 -31.05
N GLY A 8 11.93 13.13 -31.10
CA GLY A 8 11.08 12.74 -29.97
C GLY A 8 11.46 11.31 -29.55
N PRO A 9 11.45 10.99 -28.28
CA PRO A 9 12.04 9.78 -27.76
C PRO A 9 11.35 8.57 -28.38
N SER A 10 12.09 7.83 -29.21
CA SER A 10 11.82 6.44 -29.51
C SER A 10 12.08 5.63 -28.24
N VAL A 11 11.24 5.86 -27.23
CA VAL A 11 11.29 5.09 -25.99
C VAL A 11 10.73 3.72 -26.33
N ILE A 12 11.61 2.74 -26.38
CA ILE A 12 11.24 1.33 -26.45
C ILE A 12 10.32 1.06 -25.25
N LEU A 13 9.18 0.42 -25.51
CA LEU A 13 8.13 0.17 -24.47
C LEU A 13 8.65 -0.63 -23.26
N GLU A 14 9.75 -1.36 -23.39
CA GLU A 14 10.32 -2.18 -22.34
C GLU A 14 10.48 -1.44 -20.99
N HIS A 15 11.12 -0.26 -21.00
CA HIS A 15 11.28 0.56 -19.78
C HIS A 15 9.94 1.08 -19.25
N SER A 16 9.01 1.34 -20.15
CA SER A 16 7.69 1.85 -19.78
C SER A 16 6.80 0.76 -19.19
N LEU A 17 6.89 -0.48 -19.69
CA LEU A 17 6.18 -1.63 -19.11
C LEU A 17 6.62 -1.87 -17.66
N THR A 18 7.93 -1.87 -17.44
CA THR A 18 8.50 -1.95 -16.09
C THR A 18 8.00 -0.81 -15.20
N PHE A 19 7.98 0.43 -15.72
CA PHE A 19 7.48 1.59 -14.98
C PHE A 19 6.00 1.45 -14.60
N PHE A 20 5.13 1.01 -15.53
CA PHE A 20 3.72 0.81 -15.23
C PHE A 20 3.50 -0.27 -14.16
N THR A 21 4.27 -1.34 -14.20
CA THR A 21 4.23 -2.40 -13.19
C THR A 21 4.66 -1.87 -11.82
N ILE A 22 5.75 -1.10 -11.76
CA ILE A 22 6.21 -0.45 -10.51
C ILE A 22 5.13 0.47 -9.95
N VAL A 23 4.51 1.31 -10.77
CA VAL A 23 3.44 2.23 -10.34
C VAL A 23 2.24 1.43 -9.81
N ASN A 24 1.85 0.35 -10.49
CA ASN A 24 0.76 -0.51 -10.03
C ASN A 24 1.08 -1.17 -8.68
N ASN A 25 2.27 -1.73 -8.53
CA ASN A 25 2.68 -2.37 -7.27
C ASN A 25 2.76 -1.36 -6.12
N LEU A 26 3.26 -0.15 -6.37
CA LEU A 26 3.23 0.93 -5.38
C LEU A 26 1.80 1.32 -4.98
N ARG A 27 0.87 1.34 -5.94
CA ARG A 27 -0.55 1.59 -5.66
C ARG A 27 -1.14 0.51 -4.75
N LEU A 28 -0.90 -0.76 -5.06
CA LEU A 28 -1.35 -1.89 -4.24
C LEU A 28 -0.71 -1.86 -2.84
N LYS A 29 0.56 -1.54 -2.78
CA LYS A 29 1.29 -1.39 -1.52
C LYS A 29 0.72 -0.26 -0.67
N LEU A 30 0.39 0.89 -1.28
CA LEU A 30 -0.22 2.02 -0.58
C LEU A 30 -1.61 1.66 -0.06
N ASP A 31 -2.39 0.89 -0.81
CA ASP A 31 -3.70 0.38 -0.34
C ASP A 31 -3.55 -0.50 0.90
N ARG A 32 -2.62 -1.46 0.87
CA ARG A 32 -2.31 -2.30 2.05
C ARG A 32 -1.84 -1.46 3.24
N ALA A 33 -1.00 -0.44 3.00
CA ALA A 33 -0.56 0.48 4.05
C ALA A 33 -1.72 1.25 4.67
N ALA A 34 -2.64 1.77 3.85
CA ALA A 34 -3.81 2.49 4.31
C ALA A 34 -4.75 1.59 5.14
N ILE A 35 -5.00 0.36 4.71
CA ILE A 35 -5.79 -0.63 5.47
C ILE A 35 -5.10 -0.96 6.80
N SER A 36 -3.78 -1.20 6.78
CA SER A 36 -3.02 -1.52 7.99
C SER A 36 -2.97 -0.36 8.98
N LEU A 37 -2.91 0.88 8.48
CA LEU A 37 -2.97 2.10 9.28
C LEU A 37 -4.33 2.27 9.95
N GLU A 38 -5.41 2.02 9.21
CA GLU A 38 -6.78 2.06 9.71
C GLU A 38 -7.01 1.02 10.81
N ASP A 39 -6.57 -0.22 10.59
CA ASP A 39 -6.66 -1.28 11.60
C ASP A 39 -5.83 -0.97 12.85
N LEU A 40 -4.63 -0.43 12.71
CA LEU A 40 -3.80 0.00 13.83
C LEU A 40 -4.48 1.12 14.63
N ALA A 41 -5.07 2.09 13.94
CA ALA A 41 -5.77 3.20 14.57
C ALA A 41 -7.04 2.76 15.31
N ALA A 42 -7.81 1.82 14.74
CA ALA A 42 -9.08 1.37 15.27
C ALA A 42 -8.96 0.30 16.36
N LYS A 43 -7.94 -0.57 16.29
CA LYS A 43 -7.85 -1.79 17.12
C LYS A 43 -6.54 -1.88 17.92
N GLY A 44 -5.62 -0.93 17.73
CA GLY A 44 -4.28 -0.94 18.34
C GLY A 44 -3.31 -1.94 17.70
N PRO A 45 -2.08 -2.06 18.28
CA PRO A 45 -1.04 -2.94 17.78
C PRO A 45 -1.45 -4.41 17.70
N MET A 46 -0.91 -5.12 16.71
CA MET A 46 -1.15 -6.55 16.53
C MET A 46 -0.37 -7.36 17.57
N LYS A 47 -1.02 -8.40 18.11
CA LYS A 47 -0.37 -9.36 19.02
C LYS A 47 0.65 -10.22 18.28
N PRO A 48 1.68 -10.75 18.97
CA PRO A 48 2.56 -11.78 18.42
C PRO A 48 1.74 -12.96 17.87
N GLU A 49 2.25 -13.62 16.85
CA GLU A 49 1.54 -14.72 16.18
C GLU A 49 1.10 -15.82 17.15
N GLU A 50 1.97 -16.18 18.10
CA GLU A 50 1.74 -17.21 19.11
C GLU A 50 0.60 -16.87 20.09
N LEU A 51 0.23 -15.59 20.20
CA LEU A 51 -0.73 -15.08 21.16
C LEU A 51 -2.02 -14.56 20.50
N ARG A 52 -2.12 -14.66 19.18
CA ARG A 52 -3.32 -14.25 18.44
C ARG A 52 -4.47 -15.21 18.69
N GLY A 53 -5.66 -14.67 18.92
CA GLY A 53 -6.86 -15.46 19.16
C GLY A 53 -7.02 -15.97 20.59
N PHE A 54 -6.06 -15.72 21.49
CA PHE A 54 -6.14 -16.12 22.88
C PHE A 54 -6.61 -14.96 23.78
N LYS A 55 -7.69 -15.20 24.52
CA LYS A 55 -8.27 -14.24 25.46
C LYS A 55 -7.37 -14.05 26.69
N ASP A 56 -6.76 -15.13 27.16
CA ASP A 56 -5.95 -15.17 28.38
C ASP A 56 -4.68 -14.28 28.32
N TYR A 57 -4.27 -13.88 27.11
CA TYR A 57 -3.15 -12.95 26.95
C TYR A 57 -3.39 -11.62 27.65
N ASP A 58 -4.61 -11.09 27.60
CA ASP A 58 -4.92 -9.79 28.17
C ASP A 58 -4.88 -9.84 29.70
N GLU A 59 -5.26 -10.97 30.30
CA GLU A 59 -5.14 -11.23 31.73
C GLU A 59 -3.67 -11.41 32.12
N TYR A 60 -2.90 -12.14 31.33
CA TYR A 60 -1.49 -12.39 31.57
C TYR A 60 -0.66 -11.12 31.55
N VAL A 61 -0.89 -10.24 30.57
CA VAL A 61 -0.21 -8.94 30.45
C VAL A 61 -0.59 -7.98 31.57
N LYS A 62 -1.81 -8.05 32.10
CA LYS A 62 -2.28 -7.21 33.20
C LYS A 62 -1.68 -7.59 34.55
N ASN A 63 -1.42 -8.88 34.75
CA ASN A 63 -1.07 -9.43 36.07
C ASN A 63 0.42 -9.61 36.32
N GLU A 64 1.28 -9.52 35.32
CA GLU A 64 2.72 -9.74 35.50
C GLU A 64 3.56 -8.48 35.23
N ASP A 65 4.51 -8.22 36.13
CA ASP A 65 5.60 -7.25 35.94
C ASP A 65 6.63 -7.69 34.91
N ILE A 66 6.19 -8.40 33.88
CA ILE A 66 7.06 -8.94 32.85
C ILE A 66 7.41 -7.80 31.90
N THR A 67 8.68 -7.44 31.87
CA THR A 67 9.22 -6.45 30.96
C THR A 67 9.36 -6.99 29.53
N THR A 68 9.25 -8.32 29.36
CA THR A 68 9.44 -8.99 28.07
C THR A 68 8.58 -10.25 28.01
N ILE A 69 7.72 -10.37 26.99
CA ILE A 69 7.01 -11.59 26.64
C ILE A 69 7.52 -12.04 25.27
N ASN A 70 8.07 -13.26 25.17
CA ASN A 70 8.65 -13.81 23.93
C ASN A 70 9.61 -12.86 23.20
N GLY A 71 10.47 -12.14 23.95
CA GLY A 71 11.41 -11.18 23.38
C GLY A 71 10.83 -9.78 23.12
N LEU A 72 9.54 -9.56 23.39
CA LEU A 72 8.90 -8.26 23.28
C LEU A 72 8.96 -7.53 24.61
N LYS A 73 9.43 -6.30 24.57
CA LYS A 73 9.34 -5.41 25.71
C LYS A 73 7.87 -5.12 25.98
N LYS A 74 7.41 -5.41 27.20
CA LYS A 74 6.10 -4.97 27.67
C LYS A 74 6.06 -3.45 27.55
N MET A 75 5.10 -2.94 26.83
CA MET A 75 4.91 -1.50 26.77
C MET A 75 4.26 -1.02 28.05
N PRO A 76 4.85 -0.04 28.74
CA PRO A 76 4.11 0.67 29.75
C PRO A 76 2.88 1.31 29.08
N PRO A 77 1.71 1.30 29.74
CA PRO A 77 0.56 2.01 29.22
C PRO A 77 0.96 3.48 29.06
N ARG A 78 0.86 3.99 27.83
CA ARG A 78 1.15 5.41 27.58
C ARG A 78 0.04 6.25 28.20
N VAL A 79 0.40 7.43 28.69
CA VAL A 79 -0.59 8.43 29.09
C VAL A 79 -1.49 8.70 27.87
N GLY A 80 -2.82 8.53 28.05
CA GLY A 80 -3.79 8.71 26.98
C GLY A 80 -4.13 7.46 26.16
N VAL A 81 -3.61 6.29 26.49
CA VAL A 81 -4.03 5.02 25.87
C VAL A 81 -5.42 4.64 26.40
N ARG A 82 -6.32 4.37 25.47
CA ARG A 82 -7.66 3.86 25.75
C ARG A 82 -7.66 2.35 25.49
N GLU A 83 -8.29 1.58 26.35
CA GLU A 83 -8.56 0.17 26.10
C GLU A 83 -9.94 0.02 25.45
N VAL A 84 -9.98 -0.65 24.31
CA VAL A 84 -11.21 -1.06 23.64
C VAL A 84 -11.15 -2.58 23.49
N PRO A 85 -12.19 -3.31 23.94
CA PRO A 85 -12.25 -4.76 23.76
C PRO A 85 -12.20 -5.11 22.26
N GLU A 86 -11.27 -5.98 21.90
CA GLU A 86 -11.12 -6.49 20.54
C GLU A 86 -11.64 -7.95 20.52
N GLU A 87 -12.75 -8.18 19.80
CA GLU A 87 -13.49 -9.45 19.84
C GLU A 87 -12.71 -10.63 19.28
N THR A 88 -11.83 -10.39 18.32
CA THR A 88 -11.05 -11.45 17.66
C THR A 88 -9.79 -11.84 18.43
N HIS A 89 -9.39 -11.04 19.42
CA HIS A 89 -8.15 -11.19 20.20
C HIS A 89 -6.86 -11.23 19.35
N TYR A 90 -6.89 -10.71 18.12
CA TYR A 90 -5.73 -10.59 17.26
C TYR A 90 -4.90 -9.35 17.57
N ARG A 91 -5.55 -8.29 18.03
CA ARG A 91 -4.92 -7.01 18.37
C ARG A 91 -5.04 -6.75 19.87
N THR A 92 -4.25 -5.79 20.36
CA THR A 92 -4.18 -5.49 21.80
C THR A 92 -5.37 -4.70 22.31
N GLY A 93 -6.10 -4.00 21.47
CA GLY A 93 -7.15 -3.08 21.88
C GLY A 93 -6.64 -1.79 22.53
N TRP A 94 -5.33 -1.56 22.55
CA TRP A 94 -4.74 -0.35 23.14
C TRP A 94 -4.68 0.76 22.09
N LEU A 95 -5.64 1.67 22.19
CA LEU A 95 -5.73 2.81 21.29
C LEU A 95 -4.95 4.02 21.83
N LEU A 96 -4.46 4.82 20.92
CA LEU A 96 -3.86 6.12 21.22
C LEU A 96 -4.93 7.15 21.61
N SER A 97 -4.53 8.39 21.85
CA SER A 97 -5.46 9.50 22.08
C SER A 97 -6.45 9.63 20.92
N GLU A 98 -7.63 10.19 21.19
CA GLU A 98 -8.65 10.39 20.15
C GLU A 98 -8.15 11.25 18.98
N GLU A 99 -7.37 12.27 19.29
CA GLU A 99 -6.79 13.15 18.28
C GLU A 99 -5.82 12.38 17.36
N MET A 100 -4.92 11.57 17.94
CA MET A 100 -3.98 10.77 17.16
C MET A 100 -4.68 9.69 16.36
N THR A 101 -5.64 8.99 16.96
CA THR A 101 -6.48 8.00 16.26
C THR A 101 -7.19 8.63 15.06
N LYS A 102 -7.79 9.80 15.27
CA LYS A 102 -8.45 10.53 14.18
C LYS A 102 -7.48 10.94 13.08
N MET A 103 -6.30 11.45 13.42
CA MET A 103 -5.27 11.81 12.44
C MET A 103 -4.86 10.59 11.59
N MET A 104 -4.69 9.43 12.21
CA MET A 104 -4.33 8.20 11.50
C MET A 104 -5.46 7.73 10.57
N LEU A 105 -6.71 7.81 11.01
CA LEU A 105 -7.87 7.44 10.18
C LEU A 105 -8.06 8.42 9.02
N ASP A 106 -7.92 9.72 9.25
CA ASP A 106 -8.02 10.75 8.21
C ASP A 106 -6.92 10.54 7.14
N GLU A 107 -5.69 10.18 7.56
CA GLU A 107 -4.60 9.92 6.62
C GLU A 107 -4.81 8.61 5.84
N ALA A 108 -5.27 7.54 6.49
CA ALA A 108 -5.66 6.30 5.81
C ALA A 108 -6.73 6.55 4.74
N MET A 109 -7.71 7.40 5.05
CA MET A 109 -8.75 7.80 4.10
C MET A 109 -8.17 8.59 2.92
N LYS A 110 -7.25 9.54 3.16
CA LYS A 110 -6.59 10.31 2.09
C LYS A 110 -5.78 9.40 1.17
N ALA A 111 -5.00 8.47 1.73
CA ALA A 111 -4.25 7.47 0.96
C ALA A 111 -5.17 6.64 0.06
N LYS A 112 -6.30 6.14 0.59
CA LYS A 112 -7.32 5.42 -0.19
C LYS A 112 -7.92 6.29 -1.29
N LEU A 113 -8.23 7.56 -1.00
CA LEU A 113 -8.77 8.50 -1.99
C LEU A 113 -7.75 8.84 -3.10
N LEU A 114 -6.46 8.89 -2.76
CA LEU A 114 -5.40 9.15 -3.74
C LEU A 114 -5.37 8.08 -4.84
N ILE A 115 -5.54 6.81 -4.45
CA ILE A 115 -5.49 5.67 -5.37
C ILE A 115 -6.85 5.22 -5.88
N HIS A 116 -7.92 5.89 -5.43
CA HIS A 116 -9.29 5.51 -5.78
C HIS A 116 -9.59 5.68 -7.27
N LYS A 117 -10.42 4.79 -7.80
CA LYS A 117 -10.83 4.74 -9.20
C LYS A 117 -11.41 6.07 -9.71
N SER A 118 -12.10 6.84 -8.87
CA SER A 118 -12.64 8.15 -9.23
C SER A 118 -11.59 9.14 -9.77
N LYS A 119 -10.31 8.95 -9.44
CA LYS A 119 -9.22 9.75 -10.01
C LYS A 119 -9.03 9.50 -11.52
N VAL A 120 -9.33 8.29 -11.97
CA VAL A 120 -9.32 7.94 -13.40
C VAL A 120 -10.42 8.73 -14.12
N ASP A 121 -11.63 8.79 -13.56
CA ASP A 121 -12.77 9.52 -14.12
C ASP A 121 -12.49 11.04 -14.17
N GLN A 122 -11.82 11.55 -13.13
CA GLN A 122 -11.34 12.94 -13.06
C GLN A 122 -10.14 13.21 -14.00
N LYS A 123 -9.62 12.18 -14.70
CA LYS A 123 -8.43 12.26 -15.55
C LYS A 123 -7.17 12.76 -14.80
N VAL A 124 -7.07 12.45 -13.51
CA VAL A 124 -5.88 12.72 -12.70
C VAL A 124 -4.92 11.54 -12.86
N CYS A 125 -3.71 11.83 -13.36
CA CYS A 125 -2.68 10.80 -13.50
C CYS A 125 -2.04 10.51 -12.14
N LEU A 126 -2.04 9.24 -11.73
CA LEU A 126 -1.31 8.80 -10.55
C LEU A 126 0.19 8.72 -10.88
N THR A 127 1.02 9.40 -10.11
CA THR A 127 2.47 9.41 -10.30
C THR A 127 3.18 8.66 -9.17
N LYS A 128 4.36 8.12 -9.47
CA LYS A 128 5.22 7.50 -8.46
C LYS A 128 5.50 8.46 -7.31
N GLN A 129 5.78 9.74 -7.62
CA GLN A 129 6.10 10.75 -6.61
C GLN A 129 4.95 10.97 -5.63
N MET A 130 3.72 11.13 -6.12
CA MET A 130 2.54 11.30 -5.25
C MET A 130 2.38 10.15 -4.25
N MET A 131 2.63 8.91 -4.68
CA MET A 131 2.56 7.76 -3.80
C MET A 131 3.72 7.72 -2.79
N MET A 132 4.93 8.09 -3.21
CA MET A 132 6.09 8.15 -2.31
C MET A 132 5.91 9.23 -1.25
N ASP A 133 5.40 10.41 -1.62
CA ASP A 133 5.09 11.50 -0.69
C ASP A 133 4.06 11.05 0.35
N GLU A 134 3.04 10.29 -0.07
CA GLU A 134 2.04 9.72 0.84
C GLU A 134 2.64 8.69 1.80
N PHE A 135 3.53 7.81 1.33
CA PHE A 135 4.27 6.90 2.20
C PHE A 135 5.11 7.65 3.24
N ASP A 136 5.74 8.75 2.87
CA ASP A 136 6.54 9.55 3.80
C ASP A 136 5.66 10.26 4.85
N ILE A 137 4.45 10.70 4.48
CA ILE A 137 3.46 11.24 5.41
C ILE A 137 3.02 10.14 6.42
N ILE A 138 2.65 8.95 5.92
CA ILE A 138 2.26 7.82 6.77
C ILE A 138 3.41 7.45 7.72
N ARG A 139 4.65 7.39 7.21
CA ARG A 139 5.83 7.10 8.04
C ARG A 139 6.03 8.16 9.14
N GLY A 140 5.91 9.44 8.79
CA GLY A 140 6.00 10.54 9.76
C GLY A 140 4.93 10.44 10.84
N LEU A 141 3.70 10.11 10.45
CA LEU A 141 2.58 9.92 11.38
C LEU A 141 2.80 8.75 12.33
N ILE A 142 3.28 7.61 11.81
CA ILE A 142 3.63 6.44 12.64
C ILE A 142 4.77 6.78 13.61
N MET A 143 5.77 7.55 13.19
CA MET A 143 6.87 7.98 14.06
C MET A 143 6.41 8.96 15.16
N MET A 144 5.39 9.77 14.91
CA MET A 144 4.76 10.60 15.93
C MET A 144 3.93 9.75 16.89
N ALA A 145 3.16 8.79 16.37
CA ALA A 145 2.31 7.91 17.16
C ALA A 145 3.13 6.90 18.00
N TYR A 146 4.15 6.33 17.41
CA TYR A 146 5.02 5.29 17.96
C TYR A 146 6.50 5.66 17.73
N PRO A 147 7.06 6.57 18.54
CA PRO A 147 8.45 7.03 18.38
C PRO A 147 9.44 5.87 18.34
N ALA A 148 10.30 5.84 17.32
CA ALA A 148 11.24 4.75 17.07
C ALA A 148 10.58 3.36 17.04
N TYR A 149 9.33 3.28 16.57
CA TYR A 149 8.47 2.09 16.59
C TYR A 149 8.27 1.46 17.97
N TYR A 150 8.52 2.24 19.03
CA TYR A 150 8.30 1.75 20.39
C TYR A 150 6.82 1.39 20.57
N GLY A 151 6.59 0.10 20.75
CA GLY A 151 5.26 -0.41 20.92
C GLY A 151 4.63 -1.06 19.71
N LEU A 152 5.30 -1.05 18.59
CA LEU A 152 4.94 -1.84 17.44
C LEU A 152 5.86 -3.06 17.34
N GLY A 153 5.27 -4.25 17.31
CA GLY A 153 6.02 -5.48 17.05
C GLY A 153 6.64 -5.50 15.66
N GLU A 154 7.67 -6.32 15.48
CA GLU A 154 8.31 -6.52 14.16
C GLU A 154 7.36 -7.09 13.10
N TRP A 155 6.29 -7.74 13.56
CA TRP A 155 5.23 -8.34 12.74
C TRP A 155 4.06 -7.38 12.45
N GLU A 156 4.11 -6.14 12.93
CA GLU A 156 3.04 -5.17 12.66
C GLU A 156 2.98 -4.86 11.16
N PRO A 157 1.84 -5.09 10.48
CA PRO A 157 1.75 -4.99 9.03
C PRO A 157 2.21 -3.65 8.48
N ILE A 158 1.81 -2.54 9.11
CA ILE A 158 2.23 -1.21 8.67
C ILE A 158 3.75 -1.03 8.74
N LYS A 159 4.40 -1.56 9.78
CA LYS A 159 5.85 -1.50 9.92
C LYS A 159 6.55 -2.32 8.85
N VAL A 160 6.08 -3.56 8.61
CA VAL A 160 6.60 -4.46 7.57
C VAL A 160 6.53 -3.79 6.20
N ILE A 161 5.39 -3.16 5.89
CA ILE A 161 5.18 -2.44 4.63
C ILE A 161 6.13 -1.25 4.49
N LEU A 162 6.24 -0.40 5.51
CA LEU A 162 7.08 0.80 5.48
C LEU A 162 8.58 0.49 5.41
N GLU A 163 9.01 -0.63 5.97
CA GLU A 163 10.41 -1.10 5.93
C GLU A 163 10.73 -1.98 4.71
N ASN A 164 9.77 -2.18 3.80
CA ASN A 164 9.91 -3.07 2.63
C ASN A 164 10.30 -4.51 2.99
N ARG A 165 9.85 -5.01 4.14
CA ARG A 165 10.09 -6.38 4.62
C ARG A 165 8.96 -7.35 4.25
N GLU A 166 8.09 -6.98 3.32
CA GLU A 166 7.10 -7.90 2.77
C GLU A 166 7.87 -9.02 2.07
N GLU A 167 7.97 -10.16 2.74
CA GLU A 167 8.52 -11.36 2.12
C GLU A 167 7.52 -11.81 1.06
N PHE A 168 8.03 -12.07 -0.15
CA PHE A 168 7.26 -12.74 -1.18
C PHE A 168 7.10 -14.20 -0.75
N ASP A 169 6.11 -14.47 0.08
CA ASP A 169 5.75 -15.82 0.37
C ASP A 169 5.08 -16.41 -0.89
N GLU A 170 5.84 -17.18 -1.65
CA GLU A 170 5.35 -17.84 -2.88
C GLU A 170 4.12 -18.73 -2.62
N LYS A 171 3.85 -19.05 -1.37
CA LYS A 171 2.73 -19.89 -0.93
C LYS A 171 1.47 -19.10 -0.59
N MET A 172 1.58 -17.82 -0.35
CA MET A 172 0.44 -16.95 -0.15
C MET A 172 0.26 -16.04 -1.37
N ASP A 173 -0.72 -16.36 -2.20
CA ASP A 173 -1.24 -15.49 -3.28
C ASP A 173 -1.77 -14.12 -2.76
N LEU A 174 -1.30 -13.69 -1.59
CA LEU A 174 -1.80 -12.50 -0.89
C LEU A 174 -1.10 -11.20 -1.30
N THR A 175 0.02 -11.28 -1.99
CA THR A 175 0.62 -10.10 -2.59
C THR A 175 0.22 -10.05 -4.06
N ASP A 176 -0.73 -9.17 -4.38
CA ASP A 176 -1.09 -8.83 -5.77
C ASP A 176 0.07 -8.14 -6.52
N ASP A 177 1.27 -8.12 -5.92
CA ASP A 177 2.45 -7.54 -6.51
C ASP A 177 2.95 -8.40 -7.67
N LEU A 178 2.94 -7.82 -8.85
CA LEU A 178 3.34 -8.50 -10.07
C LEU A 178 4.81 -8.21 -10.38
N PRO A 179 5.70 -9.23 -10.46
CA PRO A 179 7.02 -9.05 -11.03
C PRO A 179 6.93 -8.57 -12.48
N ALA A 180 7.84 -7.66 -12.89
CA ALA A 180 7.79 -7.06 -14.21
C ALA A 180 7.88 -8.08 -15.35
N ASP A 181 8.62 -9.16 -15.16
CA ASP A 181 8.79 -10.27 -16.09
C ASP A 181 7.53 -11.16 -16.22
N LYS A 182 6.70 -11.22 -15.17
CA LYS A 182 5.45 -11.99 -15.11
C LYS A 182 4.21 -11.14 -15.35
N SER A 183 4.36 -9.84 -15.63
CA SER A 183 3.26 -8.92 -15.87
C SER A 183 3.00 -8.71 -17.36
N SER A 184 1.76 -8.36 -17.69
CA SER A 184 1.35 -7.83 -18.98
C SER A 184 0.60 -6.51 -18.79
N VAL A 185 0.82 -5.60 -19.72
CA VAL A 185 0.25 -4.24 -19.67
C VAL A 185 -0.71 -4.06 -20.84
N TRP A 186 -1.90 -3.60 -20.55
CA TRP A 186 -2.99 -3.49 -21.51
C TRP A 186 -3.50 -2.05 -21.59
N VAL A 187 -3.76 -1.62 -22.81
CA VAL A 187 -4.38 -0.31 -23.07
C VAL A 187 -5.44 -0.47 -24.16
N CYS A 188 -6.63 0.03 -23.88
CA CYS A 188 -7.76 -0.06 -24.84
C CYS A 188 -8.00 -1.47 -25.41
N GLY A 189 -7.79 -2.51 -24.58
CA GLY A 189 -7.97 -3.91 -24.98
C GLY A 189 -6.84 -4.50 -25.83
N LYS A 190 -5.72 -3.77 -25.98
CA LYS A 190 -4.51 -4.26 -26.68
C LYS A 190 -3.39 -4.44 -25.68
N GLU A 191 -2.69 -5.58 -25.76
CA GLU A 191 -1.47 -5.82 -24.99
C GLU A 191 -0.31 -5.02 -25.57
N LEU A 192 0.43 -4.33 -24.69
CA LEU A 192 1.62 -3.60 -25.08
C LEU A 192 2.79 -4.57 -25.20
N GLN A 193 3.41 -4.63 -26.37
CA GLN A 193 4.59 -5.46 -26.66
C GLN A 193 5.88 -4.66 -26.47
N ALA A 194 6.87 -5.26 -25.81
CA ALA A 194 8.11 -4.60 -25.46
C ALA A 194 8.90 -4.08 -26.67
N GLU A 195 8.79 -4.77 -27.80
CA GLU A 195 9.53 -4.47 -29.03
C GLU A 195 8.94 -3.31 -29.86
N LYS A 196 7.72 -2.85 -29.49
CA LYS A 196 7.03 -1.77 -30.19
C LYS A 196 7.26 -0.41 -29.55
N PHE A 197 6.93 0.63 -30.29
CA PHE A 197 7.03 2.00 -29.81
C PHE A 197 5.69 2.51 -29.29
N PHE A 198 5.75 3.48 -28.41
CA PHE A 198 4.55 4.14 -27.85
C PHE A 198 3.62 4.70 -28.93
N TYR A 199 4.18 5.31 -29.97
CA TYR A 199 3.38 5.90 -31.05
C TYR A 199 2.59 4.89 -31.88
N ASP A 200 2.98 3.61 -31.89
CA ASP A 200 2.26 2.54 -32.59
C ASP A 200 0.88 2.25 -31.96
N TYR A 201 0.77 2.51 -30.66
CA TYR A 201 -0.46 2.28 -29.89
C TYR A 201 -1.24 3.57 -29.64
N PHE A 202 -0.56 4.68 -29.40
CA PHE A 202 -1.13 5.92 -28.88
C PHE A 202 -1.12 7.07 -29.92
N GLY A 203 -0.48 6.86 -31.07
CA GLY A 203 -0.28 7.91 -32.05
C GLY A 203 0.72 8.97 -31.55
N LYS A 204 0.81 10.08 -32.30
CA LYS A 204 1.79 11.14 -32.06
C LYS A 204 1.33 12.23 -31.08
N ASN A 205 0.14 12.08 -30.47
CA ASN A 205 -0.41 13.11 -29.58
C ASN A 205 0.05 12.89 -28.13
N GLU A 206 1.03 13.67 -27.72
CA GLU A 206 1.63 13.60 -26.37
C GLU A 206 0.68 14.05 -25.23
N LYS A 207 -0.40 14.75 -25.53
CA LYS A 207 -1.36 15.23 -24.52
C LYS A 207 -2.48 14.25 -24.20
N SER A 208 -2.53 13.12 -24.91
CA SER A 208 -3.56 12.11 -24.68
C SER A 208 -3.35 11.39 -23.35
N LYS A 209 -4.43 11.13 -22.63
CA LYS A 209 -4.44 10.36 -21.37
C LYS A 209 -5.09 9.01 -21.62
N TYR A 210 -4.46 7.96 -21.18
CA TYR A 210 -4.92 6.59 -21.35
C TYR A 210 -5.01 5.87 -20.02
N VAL A 211 -5.97 4.97 -19.91
CA VAL A 211 -6.07 4.05 -18.77
C VAL A 211 -5.25 2.81 -19.09
N VAL A 212 -4.29 2.53 -18.23
CA VAL A 212 -3.42 1.37 -18.34
C VAL A 212 -3.86 0.32 -17.33
N LYS A 213 -4.01 -0.93 -17.74
CA LYS A 213 -4.29 -2.06 -16.87
C LYS A 213 -3.09 -2.99 -16.83
N VAL A 214 -2.65 -3.33 -15.63
CA VAL A 214 -1.55 -4.28 -15.41
C VAL A 214 -2.15 -5.57 -14.85
N GLN A 215 -1.76 -6.71 -15.39
CA GLN A 215 -2.21 -8.01 -14.92
C GLN A 215 -1.15 -9.09 -15.13
N LYS A 216 -1.35 -10.28 -14.55
CA LYS A 216 -0.47 -11.43 -14.72
C LYS A 216 -0.44 -11.85 -16.20
N ARG A 217 0.76 -12.14 -16.71
CA ARG A 217 0.94 -12.61 -18.09
C ARG A 217 0.17 -13.92 -18.30
N GLY A 218 -0.54 -14.02 -19.40
CA GLY A 218 -1.34 -15.20 -19.74
C GLY A 218 -2.79 -15.19 -19.24
N SER A 219 -3.21 -14.17 -18.49
CA SER A 219 -4.61 -14.02 -18.02
C SER A 219 -5.60 -13.60 -19.12
N GLY A 220 -5.11 -13.31 -20.35
CA GLY A 220 -5.92 -12.83 -21.45
C GLY A 220 -6.24 -11.34 -21.37
N ALA A 221 -7.15 -10.86 -22.20
CA ALA A 221 -7.53 -9.44 -22.18
C ALA A 221 -8.34 -9.09 -20.93
N PRO A 222 -8.04 -7.98 -20.24
CA PRO A 222 -8.79 -7.56 -19.08
C PRO A 222 -10.24 -7.26 -19.45
N GLN A 223 -11.16 -7.68 -18.60
CA GLN A 223 -12.58 -7.41 -18.80
C GLN A 223 -12.83 -5.89 -18.89
N ARG A 224 -13.74 -5.51 -19.79
CA ARG A 224 -14.25 -4.14 -19.82
C ARG A 224 -15.05 -3.90 -18.53
N GLU A 225 -14.79 -2.79 -17.89
CA GLU A 225 -15.64 -2.37 -16.78
C GLU A 225 -17.04 -2.06 -17.33
N PRO A 226 -18.11 -2.50 -16.63
CA PRO A 226 -19.45 -2.10 -17.01
C PRO A 226 -19.55 -0.57 -16.99
N MET A 227 -20.06 0.01 -18.07
CA MET A 227 -20.48 1.41 -18.05
C MET A 227 -21.65 1.48 -17.06
N ILE A 228 -21.50 2.27 -16.03
CA ILE A 228 -22.63 2.63 -15.16
C ILE A 228 -23.39 3.67 -15.97
N ASP A 229 -24.50 3.26 -16.58
CA ASP A 229 -25.46 4.21 -17.13
C ASP A 229 -26.04 4.98 -15.94
N GLU A 230 -25.89 6.30 -15.94
CA GLU A 230 -26.49 7.22 -14.96
C GLU A 230 -27.99 7.28 -15.10
#